data_72b9c70264c4207922fbc9f546943549
#
_entry.id   72b9c70264c4207922fbc9f546943549
#
_cell.length_a   1.000
_cell.length_b   1.000
_cell.length_c   1.000
_cell.angle_alpha   90.00
_cell.angle_beta   90.00
_cell.angle_gamma   90.00
#
_symmetry.space_group_name_H-M   'P 1'
#
loop_
_entity.id
_entity.type
_entity.pdbx_description
1 polymer ?
#
loop_
_entity_poly.entity_id
_entity_poly.type
_entity_poly.pdbx_seq_one_letter_code
_entity_poly.pdbx_strand_id
1 'polypeptide(L)'
;EITRTSADGPLRQRLARLGVRFLTEHVLPRWHGNGATVRCLLTGAEQVIPASALVMSTTNIAFDPFPETFPGKDTMRIGDCAAPRLAPYAFHEGRKVALGL
;
A
#
# COMPACT_ATOMS: atom_id res chain seq x y z
N GLU A 1 -0.04 5.34 5.90
CA GLU A 1 -1.48 5.65 5.78
C GLU A 1 -2.19 5.55 7.12
N ILE A 2 -1.95 4.50 7.90
CA ILE A 2 -2.54 4.30 9.25
C ILE A 2 -2.21 5.46 10.19
N THR A 3 -1.03 6.06 10.08
CA THR A 3 -0.62 7.22 10.89
C THR A 3 -1.46 8.49 10.65
N ARG A 4 -2.22 8.53 9.56
CA ARG A 4 -3.13 9.62 9.25
C ARG A 4 -4.52 9.44 9.85
N THR A 5 -4.77 8.32 10.52
CA THR A 5 -6.03 8.02 11.17
C THR A 5 -5.80 7.87 12.67
N SER A 6 -6.83 8.15 13.48
CA SER A 6 -6.79 7.93 14.92
C SER A 6 -6.69 6.45 15.34
N ALA A 7 -6.66 5.53 14.37
CA ALA A 7 -6.56 4.10 14.61
C ALA A 7 -5.12 3.60 14.90
N ASP A 8 -4.09 4.40 14.61
CA ASP A 8 -2.69 3.97 14.75
C ASP A 8 -2.34 3.57 16.19
N GLY A 9 -2.66 4.42 17.16
CA GLY A 9 -2.36 4.16 18.58
C GLY A 9 -2.98 2.85 19.09
N PRO A 10 -4.30 2.68 19.02
CA PRO A 10 -4.97 1.46 19.44
C PRO A 10 -4.48 0.19 18.71
N LEU A 11 -4.20 0.30 17.40
CA LEU A 11 -3.67 -0.81 16.62
C LEU A 11 -2.28 -1.22 17.11
N ARG A 12 -1.36 -0.29 17.31
CA ARG A 12 -0.01 -0.56 17.81
C ARG A 12 -0.04 -1.19 19.20
N GLN A 13 -0.91 -0.72 20.09
CA GLN A 13 -1.09 -1.31 21.42
C GLN A 13 -1.56 -2.78 21.31
N ARG A 14 -2.53 -3.06 20.46
CA ARG A 14 -3.01 -4.43 20.23
C ARG A 14 -1.91 -5.34 19.68
N LEU A 15 -1.16 -4.87 18.69
CA LEU A 15 -0.05 -5.62 18.08
C LEU A 15 1.07 -5.87 19.11
N ALA A 16 1.41 -4.88 19.93
CA ALA A 16 2.40 -5.05 20.99
C ALA A 16 1.99 -6.12 22.02
N ARG A 17 0.71 -6.14 22.42
CA ARG A 17 0.18 -7.18 23.33
C ARG A 17 0.23 -8.58 22.71
N LEU A 18 0.16 -8.69 21.38
CA LEU A 18 0.30 -9.93 20.64
C LEU A 18 1.77 -10.32 20.38
N GLY A 19 2.74 -9.58 20.92
CA GLY A 19 4.16 -9.85 20.75
C GLY A 19 4.70 -9.53 19.36
N VAL A 20 4.00 -8.71 18.57
CA VAL A 20 4.45 -8.31 17.24
C VAL A 20 5.69 -7.42 17.36
N ARG A 21 6.74 -7.78 16.63
CA ARG A 21 7.96 -6.98 16.53
C ARG A 21 7.89 -6.07 15.31
N PHE A 22 8.20 -4.80 15.48
CA PHE A 22 8.29 -3.82 14.40
C PHE A 22 9.76 -3.64 14.01
N LEU A 23 10.04 -3.78 12.73
CA LEU A 23 11.35 -3.47 12.15
C LEU A 23 11.18 -2.24 11.25
N THR A 24 11.34 -1.07 11.83
CA THR A 24 11.35 0.20 11.08
C THR A 24 12.69 0.36 10.36
N GLU A 25 12.73 1.18 9.30
CA GLU A 25 13.93 1.41 8.50
C GLU A 25 14.56 0.12 7.94
N HIS A 26 13.73 -0.89 7.64
CA HIS A 26 14.15 -2.13 7.01
C HIS A 26 13.41 -2.37 5.71
N VAL A 27 14.09 -3.02 4.78
CA VAL A 27 13.51 -3.57 3.55
C VAL A 27 13.62 -5.08 3.55
N LEU A 28 12.74 -5.74 2.81
CA LEU A 28 12.75 -7.18 2.60
C LEU A 28 13.21 -7.48 1.17
N PRO A 29 14.52 -7.70 0.94
CA PRO A 29 15.04 -7.98 -0.39
C PRO A 29 14.71 -9.39 -0.87
N ARG A 30 14.50 -10.36 0.02
CA ARG A 30 14.28 -11.75 -0.38
C ARG A 30 13.41 -12.53 0.60
N TRP A 31 12.49 -13.32 0.04
CA TRP A 31 11.75 -14.37 0.70
C TRP A 31 12.29 -15.75 0.28
N HIS A 32 12.49 -16.65 1.26
CA HIS A 32 13.07 -17.97 1.05
C HIS A 32 12.07 -19.15 1.17
N GLY A 33 10.80 -18.83 1.37
CA GLY A 33 9.76 -19.84 1.62
C GLY A 33 9.58 -20.21 3.10
N ASN A 34 10.63 -20.17 3.88
CA ASN A 34 10.62 -20.45 5.33
C ASN A 34 11.30 -19.35 6.16
N GLY A 35 11.61 -18.24 5.54
CA GLY A 35 12.22 -17.09 6.19
C GLY A 35 12.43 -15.94 5.22
N ALA A 36 12.73 -14.78 5.75
CA ALA A 36 12.95 -13.55 5.02
C ALA A 36 14.32 -12.96 5.34
N THR A 37 15.07 -12.58 4.32
CA THR A 37 16.21 -11.68 4.51
C THR A 37 15.67 -10.27 4.63
N VAL A 38 16.01 -9.58 5.70
CA VAL A 38 15.72 -8.16 5.91
C VAL A 38 17.04 -7.39 6.03
N ARG A 39 17.05 -6.19 5.46
CA ARG A 39 18.23 -5.30 5.46
C ARG A 39 17.86 -3.97 6.08
N CYS A 40 18.67 -3.56 7.06
CA CYS A 40 18.55 -2.24 7.66
C CYS A 40 19.01 -1.16 6.66
N LEU A 41 18.18 -0.17 6.41
CA LEU A 41 18.48 0.94 5.50
C LEU A 41 19.55 1.88 6.06
N LEU A 42 19.68 1.96 7.37
CA LEU A 42 20.61 2.87 8.03
C LEU A 42 22.05 2.31 8.08
N THR A 43 22.18 1.01 8.29
CA THR A 43 23.48 0.36 8.49
C THR A 43 23.91 -0.56 7.35
N GLY A 44 22.96 -0.95 6.48
CA GLY A 44 23.18 -1.97 5.45
C GLY A 44 23.24 -3.41 6.00
N ALA A 45 23.15 -3.60 7.32
CA ALA A 45 23.22 -4.93 7.92
C ALA A 45 22.04 -5.80 7.50
N GLU A 46 22.31 -7.05 7.16
CA GLU A 46 21.30 -8.04 6.80
C GLU A 46 21.15 -9.08 7.91
N GLN A 47 19.91 -9.53 8.09
CA GLN A 47 19.57 -10.63 8.97
C GLN A 47 18.47 -11.50 8.33
N VAL A 48 18.46 -12.78 8.68
CA VAL A 48 17.40 -13.70 8.27
C VAL A 48 16.43 -13.88 9.43
N ILE A 49 15.15 -13.66 9.15
CA ILE A 49 14.05 -13.86 10.11
C ILE A 49 13.30 -15.11 9.71
N PRO A 50 13.25 -16.16 10.57
CA PRO A 50 12.44 -17.32 10.32
C PRO A 50 10.94 -16.94 10.28
N ALA A 51 10.23 -17.41 9.27
CA ALA A 51 8.80 -17.20 9.13
C ALA A 51 8.19 -18.27 8.22
N SER A 52 7.01 -18.75 8.56
CA SER A 52 6.28 -19.75 7.78
C SER A 52 5.42 -19.14 6.66
N ALA A 53 5.14 -17.85 6.75
CA ALA A 53 4.35 -17.13 5.76
C ALA A 53 4.81 -15.67 5.64
N LEU A 54 4.59 -15.11 4.46
CA LEU A 54 4.80 -13.68 4.17
C LEU A 54 3.47 -13.06 3.76
N VAL A 55 3.06 -12.02 4.47
CA VAL A 55 1.92 -11.18 4.08
C VAL A 55 2.46 -9.84 3.59
N MET A 56 2.14 -9.49 2.36
CA MET A 56 2.60 -8.25 1.75
C MET A 56 1.49 -7.20 1.77
N SER A 57 1.81 -6.02 2.28
CA SER A 57 0.97 -4.82 2.20
C SER A 57 1.85 -3.66 1.76
N THR A 58 2.10 -3.62 0.47
CA THR A 58 2.97 -2.62 -0.18
C THR A 58 2.13 -1.47 -0.77
N THR A 59 2.77 -0.61 -1.55
CA THR A 59 2.08 0.46 -2.26
C THR A 59 1.07 -0.11 -3.24
N ASN A 60 -0.15 0.42 -3.24
CA ASN A 60 -1.16 0.08 -4.21
C ASN A 60 -0.70 0.53 -5.61
N ILE A 61 -0.92 -0.34 -6.59
CA ILE A 61 -0.67 -0.04 -8.01
C ILE A 61 -2.02 0.18 -8.67
N ALA A 62 -2.09 1.19 -9.54
CA ALA A 62 -3.28 1.43 -10.34
C ALA A 62 -3.58 0.19 -11.21
N PHE A 63 -4.83 -0.22 -11.19
CA PHE A 63 -5.32 -1.31 -12.03
C PHE A 63 -6.52 -0.82 -12.82
N ASP A 64 -6.39 -0.81 -14.14
CA ASP A 64 -7.45 -0.47 -15.07
C ASP A 64 -7.77 -1.71 -15.93
N PRO A 65 -8.85 -2.43 -15.63
CA PRO A 65 -9.24 -3.63 -16.36
C PRO A 65 -9.94 -3.31 -17.70
N PHE A 66 -10.21 -2.03 -17.95
CA PHE A 66 -10.96 -1.62 -19.14
C PHE A 66 -10.02 -1.28 -20.32
N PRO A 67 -10.48 -1.44 -21.55
CA PRO A 67 -9.72 -1.00 -22.71
C PRO A 67 -9.47 0.50 -22.67
N GLU A 68 -8.41 0.96 -23.33
CA GLU A 68 -8.00 2.37 -23.33
C GLU A 68 -9.11 3.33 -23.79
N THR A 69 -9.98 2.84 -24.68
CA THR A 69 -11.11 3.62 -25.19
C THR A 69 -12.34 2.75 -25.40
N PHE A 70 -13.52 3.30 -25.10
CA PHE A 70 -14.79 2.74 -25.53
C PHE A 70 -15.17 3.39 -26.86
N PRO A 71 -15.41 2.61 -27.95
CA PRO A 71 -15.73 3.19 -29.24
C PRO A 71 -16.89 4.19 -29.18
N GLY A 72 -16.68 5.39 -29.71
CA GLY A 72 -17.69 6.44 -29.76
C GLY A 72 -18.01 7.17 -28.46
N LYS A 73 -17.17 7.01 -27.42
CA LYS A 73 -17.31 7.72 -26.14
C LYS A 73 -15.98 8.27 -25.65
N ASP A 74 -16.02 9.48 -25.11
CA ASP A 74 -14.91 10.02 -24.35
C ASP A 74 -14.86 9.33 -22.98
N THR A 75 -13.70 8.78 -22.64
CA THR A 75 -13.47 8.09 -21.38
C THR A 75 -12.41 8.81 -20.57
N MET A 76 -12.69 9.00 -19.27
CA MET A 76 -11.76 9.60 -18.33
C MET A 76 -11.50 8.62 -17.18
N ARG A 77 -10.23 8.44 -16.85
CA ARG A 77 -9.81 7.62 -15.71
C ARG A 77 -9.67 8.49 -14.48
N ILE A 78 -10.37 8.12 -13.41
CA ILE A 78 -10.36 8.83 -12.14
C ILE A 78 -10.27 7.84 -10.96
N GLY A 79 -9.87 8.32 -9.80
CA GLY A 79 -9.76 7.50 -8.60
C GLY A 79 -8.63 6.47 -8.71
N ASP A 80 -8.82 5.30 -8.11
CA ASP A 80 -7.77 4.28 -7.93
C ASP A 80 -7.31 3.64 -9.24
N CYS A 81 -8.13 3.63 -10.28
CA CYS A 81 -7.70 3.13 -11.58
C CYS A 81 -6.69 4.08 -12.28
N ALA A 82 -6.71 5.37 -11.94
CA ALA A 82 -5.73 6.35 -12.42
C ALA A 82 -4.51 6.42 -11.48
N ALA A 83 -4.76 6.57 -10.17
CA ALA A 83 -3.71 6.62 -9.15
C ALA A 83 -4.31 6.28 -7.77
N PRO A 84 -3.97 5.12 -7.20
CA PRO A 84 -4.48 4.71 -5.90
C PRO A 84 -4.12 5.70 -4.80
N ARG A 85 -5.14 6.26 -4.14
CA ARG A 85 -5.02 7.26 -3.07
C ARG A 85 -6.17 7.11 -2.08
N LEU A 86 -6.23 8.02 -1.11
CA LEU A 86 -7.35 8.08 -0.16
C LEU A 86 -8.66 8.48 -0.86
N ALA A 87 -9.78 7.97 -0.37
CA ALA A 87 -11.12 8.22 -0.91
C ALA A 87 -11.46 9.70 -1.22
N PRO A 88 -11.03 10.71 -0.41
CA PRO A 88 -11.28 12.12 -0.74
C PRO A 88 -10.76 12.55 -2.11
N TYR A 89 -9.67 11.95 -2.59
CA TYR A 89 -9.14 12.26 -3.93
C TYR A 89 -10.05 11.74 -5.03
N ALA A 90 -10.63 10.55 -4.88
CA ALA A 90 -11.58 10.01 -5.85
C ALA A 90 -12.85 10.87 -5.95
N PHE A 91 -13.37 11.34 -4.81
CA PHE A 91 -14.51 12.28 -4.79
C PHE A 91 -14.17 13.61 -5.45
N HIS A 92 -12.99 14.16 -5.16
CA HIS A 92 -12.55 15.41 -5.78
C HIS A 92 -12.41 15.29 -7.29
N GLU A 93 -11.79 14.21 -7.76
CA GLU A 93 -11.61 13.95 -9.19
C GLU A 93 -12.94 13.74 -9.90
N GLY A 94 -13.87 12.96 -9.31
CA GLY A 94 -15.20 12.76 -9.84
C GLY A 94 -15.96 14.09 -10.00
N ARG A 95 -15.91 14.96 -8.97
CA ARG A 95 -16.49 16.29 -9.05
C ARG A 95 -15.86 17.15 -10.15
N LYS A 96 -14.53 17.15 -10.23
CA LYS A 96 -13.79 17.95 -11.23
C LYS A 96 -14.18 17.55 -12.66
N VAL A 97 -14.26 16.24 -12.92
CA VAL A 97 -14.68 15.73 -14.24
C VAL A 97 -16.12 16.12 -14.54
N ALA A 98 -17.04 15.92 -13.59
CA ALA A 98 -18.46 16.25 -13.77
C ALA A 98 -18.72 17.76 -14.00
N LEU A 99 -17.87 18.63 -13.48
CA LEU A 99 -17.95 20.09 -13.71
C LEU A 99 -17.26 20.54 -15.00
N GLY A 100 -16.41 19.69 -15.58
CA GLY A 100 -15.71 19.96 -16.84
C GLY A 100 -16.41 19.38 -18.08
N LEU A 101 -17.50 18.63 -17.85
CA LEU A 101 -18.39 18.15 -18.90
C LEU A 101 -19.49 19.18 -19.16
#